data_3db4610161dfb25264437a47496e3a96
#
_entry.id   3db4610161dfb25264437a47496e3a96
#
_cell.length_a   1.000
_cell.length_b   1.000
_cell.length_c   1.000
_cell.angle_alpha   90.00
_cell.angle_beta   90.00
_cell.angle_gamma   90.00
#
_symmetry.space_group_name_H-M   'P 1'
#
loop_
_entity.id
_entity.type
_entity.pdbx_description
1 polymer ?
#
loop_
_entity_poly.entity_id
_entity_poly.type
_entity_poly.pdbx_seq_one_letter_code
_entity_poly.pdbx_strand_id
1 'polypeptide(L)'
;RSTLFPYTTLFRSQPLNLDAFAEGIRAVVDLHHPSNGYTTCNWHNLIRCKVLYDQDGRLRQLQKKYTVPYPHELRQNIIDRNLRLLTGNLPSYDRQIQKAIKRDDQVSVGHRTAAFMESYFDIVFAMNGLTHPGEKRMLATALKEAKVLPRDFKRNIQQLYSDLHTKPEAAMDDIRLLVDELKSCLSRA
;
A
#
# COMPACT_ATOMS: atom_id res chain seq x y z
N ARG A 1 33.40 -15.66 -24.71
CA ARG A 1 32.65 -16.17 -23.55
C ARG A 1 32.24 -14.96 -22.74
N SER A 2 30.98 -14.55 -22.87
CA SER A 2 30.34 -13.53 -22.04
C SER A 2 30.28 -14.06 -20.62
N THR A 3 31.11 -13.55 -19.75
CA THR A 3 31.00 -13.76 -18.31
C THR A 3 29.77 -12.99 -17.84
N LEU A 4 28.62 -13.64 -17.81
CA LEU A 4 27.45 -13.18 -17.10
C LEU A 4 27.86 -12.96 -15.64
N PHE A 5 27.80 -11.73 -15.21
CA PHE A 5 28.17 -11.32 -13.86
C PHE A 5 27.40 -12.16 -12.84
N PRO A 6 28.08 -12.86 -11.91
CA PRO A 6 27.42 -13.61 -10.86
C PRO A 6 26.65 -12.73 -9.87
N TYR A 7 26.63 -11.41 -10.07
CA TYR A 7 26.02 -10.39 -9.20
C TYR A 7 24.72 -9.80 -9.73
N THR A 8 24.14 -10.33 -10.82
CA THR A 8 22.87 -9.83 -11.38
C THR A 8 21.69 -9.95 -10.41
N THR A 9 21.81 -10.74 -9.37
CA THR A 9 20.83 -10.84 -8.30
C THR A 9 20.89 -9.68 -7.27
N LEU A 10 21.98 -8.92 -7.24
CA LEU A 10 22.19 -7.80 -6.31
C LEU A 10 21.64 -6.47 -6.82
N PHE A 11 21.49 -6.33 -8.14
CA PHE A 11 20.98 -5.11 -8.76
C PHE A 11 19.74 -5.42 -9.58
N ARG A 12 18.58 -4.98 -9.09
CA ARG A 12 17.37 -4.89 -9.91
C ARG A 12 17.31 -3.50 -10.50
N SER A 13 17.54 -3.36 -11.80
CA SER A 13 17.35 -2.12 -12.52
C SER A 13 16.01 -2.16 -13.26
N GLN A 14 15.23 -1.11 -13.13
CA GLN A 14 14.01 -0.89 -13.91
C GLN A 14 14.16 0.45 -14.60
N PRO A 15 14.25 0.47 -15.95
CA PRO A 15 14.30 1.73 -16.68
C PRO A 15 12.93 2.44 -16.53
N LEU A 16 12.98 3.72 -16.17
CA LEU A 16 11.80 4.57 -16.04
C LEU A 16 11.97 5.80 -16.93
N ASN A 17 10.91 6.19 -17.62
CA ASN A 17 10.86 7.49 -18.25
C ASN A 17 10.67 8.56 -17.16
N LEU A 18 11.62 9.49 -17.03
CA LEU A 18 11.62 10.48 -15.95
C LEU A 18 10.41 11.44 -16.05
N ASP A 19 9.98 11.79 -17.26
CA ASP A 19 8.86 12.72 -17.45
C ASP A 19 7.53 12.03 -17.07
N ALA A 20 7.33 10.78 -17.48
CA ALA A 20 6.17 9.99 -17.08
C ALA A 20 6.16 9.73 -15.56
N PHE A 21 7.32 9.48 -14.96
CA PHE A 21 7.45 9.33 -13.51
C PHE A 21 7.11 10.62 -12.77
N ALA A 22 7.62 11.76 -13.24
CA ALA A 22 7.33 13.09 -12.67
C ALA A 22 5.84 13.43 -12.76
N GLU A 23 5.19 13.10 -13.88
CA GLU A 23 3.74 13.29 -14.04
C GLU A 23 2.93 12.41 -13.07
N GLY A 24 3.33 11.15 -12.86
CA GLY A 24 2.74 10.29 -11.85
C GLY A 24 2.87 10.85 -10.44
N ILE A 25 4.02 11.41 -10.08
CA ILE A 25 4.21 12.10 -8.78
C ILE A 25 3.31 13.34 -8.68
N ARG A 26 3.24 14.15 -9.75
CA ARG A 26 2.37 15.32 -9.82
C ARG A 26 0.90 14.95 -9.61
N ALA A 27 0.42 13.91 -10.26
CA ALA A 27 -0.95 13.44 -10.12
C ALA A 27 -1.29 13.07 -8.67
N VAL A 28 -0.35 12.45 -7.94
CA VAL A 28 -0.54 12.06 -6.55
C VAL A 28 -0.39 13.26 -5.61
N VAL A 29 0.70 14.03 -5.70
CA VAL A 29 1.06 15.01 -4.69
C VAL A 29 0.38 16.37 -4.92
N ASP A 30 0.30 16.83 -6.19
CA ASP A 30 -0.27 18.14 -6.54
C ASP A 30 -1.77 18.05 -6.84
N LEU A 31 -2.24 16.93 -7.45
CA LEU A 31 -3.64 16.74 -7.83
C LEU A 31 -4.41 15.84 -6.86
N HIS A 32 -3.75 15.29 -5.86
CA HIS A 32 -4.32 14.47 -4.79
C HIS A 32 -5.11 13.23 -5.29
N HIS A 33 -4.67 12.65 -6.43
CA HIS A 33 -5.32 11.48 -7.02
C HIS A 33 -4.97 10.19 -6.24
N PRO A 34 -5.95 9.50 -5.64
CA PRO A 34 -5.71 8.23 -4.97
C PRO A 34 -5.76 7.06 -5.94
N SER A 35 -5.05 5.99 -5.60
CA SER A 35 -5.08 4.68 -6.29
C SER A 35 -5.81 3.63 -5.45
N ASN A 36 -5.94 2.43 -6.00
CA ASN A 36 -6.43 1.25 -5.29
C ASN A 36 -5.24 0.54 -4.62
N GLY A 37 -4.79 1.09 -3.50
CA GLY A 37 -3.55 0.67 -2.85
C GLY A 37 -2.30 1.31 -3.46
N TYR A 38 -1.22 1.32 -2.70
CA TYR A 38 0.11 1.83 -3.09
C TYR A 38 0.15 3.27 -3.63
N THR A 39 -0.83 4.11 -3.31
CA THR A 39 -0.96 5.46 -3.89
C THR A 39 0.33 6.26 -3.85
N THR A 40 1.02 6.27 -2.72
CA THR A 40 2.22 7.09 -2.51
C THR A 40 3.54 6.32 -2.67
N CYS A 41 3.52 5.11 -3.24
CA CYS A 41 4.71 4.26 -3.36
C CYS A 41 5.81 4.92 -4.21
N ASN A 42 5.47 5.47 -5.38
CA ASN A 42 6.42 6.16 -6.23
C ASN A 42 6.95 7.44 -5.59
N TRP A 43 6.10 8.16 -4.89
CA TRP A 43 6.53 9.33 -4.10
C TRP A 43 7.48 8.93 -2.98
N HIS A 44 7.20 7.84 -2.25
CA HIS A 44 8.10 7.28 -1.24
C HIS A 44 9.47 6.97 -1.84
N ASN A 45 9.50 6.27 -2.98
CA ASN A 45 10.74 5.92 -3.66
C ASN A 45 11.51 7.17 -4.08
N LEU A 46 10.85 8.19 -4.64
CA LEU A 46 11.49 9.44 -5.03
C LEU A 46 12.19 10.12 -3.86
N ILE A 47 11.49 10.33 -2.75
CA ILE A 47 12.04 11.11 -1.61
C ILE A 47 13.04 10.32 -0.78
N ARG A 48 13.06 8.99 -0.87
CA ARG A 48 13.95 8.11 -0.11
C ARG A 48 15.14 7.57 -0.93
N CYS A 49 15.11 7.66 -2.27
CA CYS A 49 16.18 7.13 -3.09
C CYS A 49 17.49 7.92 -2.92
N LYS A 50 18.61 7.19 -3.01
CA LYS A 50 19.93 7.78 -3.13
C LYS A 50 20.23 8.02 -4.61
N VAL A 51 20.40 9.26 -5.00
CA VAL A 51 20.79 9.62 -6.37
C VAL A 51 22.28 9.36 -6.55
N LEU A 52 22.62 8.35 -7.36
CA LEU A 52 24.00 7.97 -7.64
C LEU A 52 24.61 8.80 -8.77
N TYR A 53 23.82 9.09 -9.81
CA TYR A 53 24.23 9.87 -10.97
C TYR A 53 23.01 10.67 -11.48
N ASP A 54 23.21 11.93 -11.86
CA ASP A 54 22.18 12.84 -12.34
C ASP A 54 22.86 13.99 -13.10
N GLN A 55 23.11 13.75 -14.39
CA GLN A 55 23.91 14.65 -15.23
C GLN A 55 23.31 16.07 -15.29
N ASP A 56 22.01 16.13 -15.53
CA ASP A 56 21.29 17.40 -15.75
C ASP A 56 20.64 17.93 -14.46
N GLY A 57 20.80 17.26 -13.33
CA GLY A 57 20.23 17.63 -12.05
C GLY A 57 18.71 17.49 -11.96
N ARG A 58 18.05 16.91 -12.97
CA ARG A 58 16.59 16.81 -13.08
C ARG A 58 15.97 15.97 -11.97
N LEU A 59 16.59 14.84 -11.65
CA LEU A 59 16.09 13.96 -10.60
C LEU A 59 16.21 14.60 -9.21
N ARG A 60 17.33 15.27 -8.92
CA ARG A 60 17.52 16.02 -7.67
C ARG A 60 16.53 17.19 -7.53
N GLN A 61 16.26 17.89 -8.65
CA GLN A 61 15.25 18.96 -8.66
C GLN A 61 13.87 18.41 -8.36
N LEU A 62 13.51 17.27 -8.97
CA LEU A 62 12.23 16.59 -8.72
C LEU A 62 12.12 16.13 -7.26
N GLN A 63 13.17 15.51 -6.73
CA GLN A 63 13.25 15.09 -5.33
C GLN A 63 13.07 16.27 -4.36
N LYS A 64 13.77 17.38 -4.62
CA LYS A 64 13.65 18.61 -3.83
C LYS A 64 12.23 19.19 -3.89
N LYS A 65 11.64 19.24 -5.10
CA LYS A 65 10.28 19.76 -5.33
C LYS A 65 9.25 18.98 -4.50
N TYR A 66 9.38 17.67 -4.45
CA TYR A 66 8.39 16.79 -3.81
C TYR A 66 8.78 16.29 -2.40
N THR A 67 9.85 16.83 -1.82
CA THR A 67 10.12 16.69 -0.38
C THR A 67 9.29 17.72 0.38
N VAL A 68 8.01 17.44 0.52
CA VAL A 68 6.99 18.33 1.10
C VAL A 68 6.22 17.62 2.21
N PRO A 69 5.54 18.34 3.11
CA PRO A 69 4.61 17.75 4.06
C PRO A 69 3.52 16.93 3.35
N TYR A 70 3.03 15.89 4.02
CA TYR A 70 1.97 15.04 3.46
C TYR A 70 0.68 15.85 3.27
N PRO A 71 0.15 15.99 2.04
CA PRO A 71 -1.03 16.82 1.78
C PRO A 71 -2.27 16.25 2.49
N HIS A 72 -3.00 17.11 3.19
CA HIS A 72 -4.22 16.71 3.92
C HIS A 72 -5.29 16.16 2.98
N GLU A 73 -5.51 16.81 1.84
CA GLU A 73 -6.50 16.39 0.85
C GLU A 73 -6.15 15.03 0.25
N LEU A 74 -4.88 14.78 -0.07
CA LEU A 74 -4.44 13.46 -0.53
C LEU A 74 -4.73 12.38 0.51
N ARG A 75 -4.45 12.67 1.81
CA ARG A 75 -4.76 11.77 2.92
C ARG A 75 -6.24 11.38 2.90
N GLN A 76 -7.12 12.37 2.83
CA GLN A 76 -8.56 12.14 2.86
C GLN A 76 -9.02 11.33 1.64
N ASN A 77 -8.55 11.70 0.45
CA ASN A 77 -8.89 11.01 -0.79
C ASN A 77 -8.46 9.53 -0.79
N ILE A 78 -7.28 9.23 -0.24
CA ILE A 78 -6.80 7.85 -0.10
C ILE A 78 -7.70 7.07 0.87
N ILE A 79 -8.00 7.64 2.02
CA ILE A 79 -8.85 6.99 3.04
C ILE A 79 -10.23 6.70 2.46
N ASP A 80 -10.88 7.70 1.87
CA ASP A 80 -12.25 7.60 1.34
C ASP A 80 -12.34 6.59 0.19
N ARG A 81 -11.36 6.60 -0.72
CA ARG A 81 -11.34 5.66 -1.83
C ARG A 81 -11.13 4.23 -1.35
N ASN A 82 -10.08 4.01 -0.59
CA ASN A 82 -9.69 2.65 -0.20
C ASN A 82 -10.66 2.03 0.81
N LEU A 83 -11.26 2.82 1.71
CA LEU A 83 -12.25 2.32 2.65
C LEU A 83 -13.49 1.74 1.92
N ARG A 84 -13.92 2.38 0.83
CA ARG A 84 -15.00 1.86 -0.03
C ARG A 84 -14.62 0.57 -0.76
N LEU A 85 -13.32 0.35 -1.03
CA LEU A 85 -12.84 -0.90 -1.63
C LEU A 85 -12.76 -2.03 -0.62
N LEU A 86 -12.44 -1.73 0.64
CA LEU A 86 -12.35 -2.76 1.68
C LEU A 86 -13.71 -3.38 1.96
N THR A 87 -14.74 -2.56 2.14
CA THR A 87 -16.08 -3.00 2.57
C THR A 87 -17.16 -2.05 2.07
N GLY A 88 -18.38 -2.54 1.92
CA GLY A 88 -19.52 -1.72 1.56
C GLY A 88 -20.29 -2.23 0.35
N ASN A 89 -20.57 -1.33 -0.60
CA ASN A 89 -21.28 -1.68 -1.83
C ASN A 89 -20.38 -2.41 -2.82
N LEU A 90 -20.97 -3.30 -3.64
CA LEU A 90 -20.23 -4.00 -4.69
C LEU A 90 -19.53 -3.03 -5.64
N PRO A 91 -18.29 -3.34 -6.07
CA PRO A 91 -17.56 -4.59 -5.84
C PRO A 91 -16.47 -4.47 -4.75
N SER A 92 -16.85 -4.51 -3.46
CA SER A 92 -15.87 -4.48 -2.36
C SER A 92 -15.08 -5.79 -2.20
N TYR A 93 -13.86 -5.69 -1.67
CA TYR A 93 -12.96 -6.85 -1.54
C TYR A 93 -13.47 -7.88 -0.54
N ASP A 94 -14.06 -7.48 0.58
CA ASP A 94 -14.69 -8.40 1.55
C ASP A 94 -15.71 -9.31 0.89
N ARG A 95 -16.60 -8.77 0.06
CA ARG A 95 -17.61 -9.53 -0.67
C ARG A 95 -17.01 -10.41 -1.77
N GLN A 96 -15.96 -9.95 -2.42
CA GLN A 96 -15.26 -10.74 -3.43
C GLN A 96 -14.55 -11.94 -2.81
N ILE A 97 -13.89 -11.75 -1.65
CA ILE A 97 -13.25 -12.82 -0.87
C ILE A 97 -14.32 -13.83 -0.42
N GLN A 98 -15.42 -13.35 0.16
CA GLN A 98 -16.53 -14.21 0.60
C GLN A 98 -17.07 -15.09 -0.54
N LYS A 99 -17.25 -14.51 -1.75
CA LYS A 99 -17.71 -15.27 -2.92
C LYS A 99 -16.68 -16.29 -3.38
N ALA A 100 -15.38 -15.97 -3.30
CA ALA A 100 -14.31 -16.90 -3.65
C ALA A 100 -14.24 -18.07 -2.67
N ILE A 101 -14.34 -17.82 -1.37
CA ILE A 101 -14.41 -18.86 -0.33
C ILE A 101 -15.60 -19.80 -0.60
N LYS A 102 -16.80 -19.26 -0.85
CA LYS A 102 -18.01 -20.07 -1.14
C LYS A 102 -17.89 -20.95 -2.38
N ARG A 103 -16.98 -20.63 -3.31
CA ARG A 103 -16.72 -21.43 -4.51
C ARG A 103 -15.51 -22.34 -4.37
N ASP A 104 -14.88 -22.36 -3.19
CA ASP A 104 -13.60 -23.05 -2.96
C ASP A 104 -12.50 -22.63 -3.96
N ASP A 105 -12.52 -21.35 -4.39
CA ASP A 105 -11.57 -20.78 -5.34
C ASP A 105 -10.40 -20.13 -4.59
N GLN A 106 -9.46 -20.93 -4.16
CA GLN A 106 -8.33 -20.50 -3.35
C GLN A 106 -7.42 -19.49 -4.07
N VAL A 107 -7.30 -19.57 -5.41
CA VAL A 107 -6.53 -18.60 -6.20
C VAL A 107 -7.17 -17.21 -6.12
N SER A 108 -8.49 -17.15 -6.30
CA SER A 108 -9.23 -15.88 -6.14
C SER A 108 -9.20 -15.37 -4.70
N VAL A 109 -9.28 -16.24 -3.69
CA VAL A 109 -9.15 -15.85 -2.27
C VAL A 109 -7.80 -15.16 -2.05
N GLY A 110 -6.69 -15.79 -2.45
CA GLY A 110 -5.36 -15.19 -2.31
C GLY A 110 -5.22 -13.86 -3.03
N HIS A 111 -5.64 -13.78 -4.29
CA HIS A 111 -5.57 -12.57 -5.11
C HIS A 111 -6.40 -11.41 -4.53
N ARG A 112 -7.63 -11.68 -4.07
CA ARG A 112 -8.50 -10.65 -3.49
C ARG A 112 -8.05 -10.21 -2.10
N THR A 113 -7.50 -11.12 -1.32
CA THR A 113 -6.91 -10.77 -0.02
C THR A 113 -5.67 -9.91 -0.19
N ALA A 114 -4.83 -10.17 -1.19
CA ALA A 114 -3.70 -9.29 -1.52
C ALA A 114 -4.19 -7.87 -1.83
N ALA A 115 -5.18 -7.71 -2.72
CA ALA A 115 -5.77 -6.42 -3.06
C ALA A 115 -6.44 -5.72 -1.84
N PHE A 116 -7.09 -6.50 -0.96
CA PHE A 116 -7.62 -6.00 0.30
C PHE A 116 -6.49 -5.41 1.17
N MET A 117 -5.39 -6.14 1.32
CA MET A 117 -4.27 -5.70 2.14
C MET A 117 -3.55 -4.49 1.55
N GLU A 118 -3.42 -4.38 0.22
CA GLU A 118 -2.90 -3.20 -0.46
C GLU A 118 -3.68 -1.93 -0.09
N SER A 119 -5.01 -1.99 -0.17
CA SER A 119 -5.89 -0.88 0.21
C SER A 119 -5.89 -0.62 1.72
N TYR A 120 -5.84 -1.66 2.54
CA TYR A 120 -5.78 -1.55 4.00
C TYR A 120 -4.53 -0.79 4.45
N PHE A 121 -3.35 -1.16 3.94
CA PHE A 121 -2.10 -0.49 4.28
C PHE A 121 -2.00 0.91 3.69
N ASP A 122 -2.61 1.17 2.52
CA ASP A 122 -2.65 2.53 1.97
C ASP A 122 -3.37 3.49 2.92
N ILE A 123 -4.50 3.05 3.54
CA ILE A 123 -5.18 3.80 4.60
C ILE A 123 -4.29 3.98 5.83
N VAL A 124 -3.66 2.89 6.31
CA VAL A 124 -2.81 2.94 7.51
C VAL A 124 -1.65 3.92 7.35
N PHE A 125 -0.99 3.93 6.20
CA PHE A 125 0.08 4.90 5.93
C PHE A 125 -0.48 6.32 5.79
N ALA A 126 -1.55 6.51 5.03
CA ALA A 126 -2.17 7.81 4.82
C ALA A 126 -2.64 8.46 6.13
N MET A 127 -3.33 7.72 7.02
CA MET A 127 -3.80 8.26 8.30
C MET A 127 -2.66 8.75 9.20
N ASN A 128 -1.48 8.17 9.07
CA ASN A 128 -0.28 8.58 9.79
C ASN A 128 0.56 9.65 9.06
N GLY A 129 0.14 10.10 7.87
CA GLY A 129 0.91 11.03 7.04
C GLY A 129 2.24 10.43 6.55
N LEU A 130 2.28 9.11 6.40
CA LEU A 130 3.43 8.35 5.92
C LEU A 130 3.25 7.96 4.45
N THR A 131 4.32 8.06 3.68
CA THR A 131 4.32 7.53 2.31
C THR A 131 4.43 6.01 2.31
N HIS A 132 3.71 5.33 1.42
CA HIS A 132 3.65 3.88 1.32
C HIS A 132 4.98 3.30 0.80
N PRO A 133 5.64 2.35 1.51
CA PRO A 133 6.95 1.83 1.14
C PRO A 133 6.96 0.83 -0.03
N GLY A 134 5.79 0.47 -0.55
CA GLY A 134 5.60 -0.64 -1.50
C GLY A 134 5.26 -1.95 -0.78
N GLU A 135 5.25 -3.05 -1.53
CA GLU A 135 4.83 -4.37 -1.03
C GLU A 135 5.72 -4.97 0.07
N LYS A 136 7.01 -4.56 0.06
CA LYS A 136 8.00 -5.16 0.95
C LYS A 136 7.96 -4.55 2.34
N ARG A 137 7.89 -5.41 3.35
CA ARG A 137 7.97 -5.02 4.76
C ARG A 137 6.88 -4.05 5.21
N MET A 138 5.72 -4.00 4.55
CA MET A 138 4.61 -3.10 4.91
C MET A 138 4.29 -3.17 6.42
N LEU A 139 4.06 -4.38 6.94
CA LEU A 139 3.76 -4.57 8.37
C LEU A 139 4.90 -4.07 9.27
N ALA A 140 6.14 -4.42 8.97
CA ALA A 140 7.30 -3.99 9.78
C ALA A 140 7.49 -2.47 9.74
N THR A 141 7.28 -1.85 8.58
CA THR A 141 7.36 -0.39 8.41
C THR A 141 6.24 0.31 9.18
N ALA A 142 5.00 -0.17 9.08
CA ALA A 142 3.88 0.39 9.84
C ALA A 142 4.12 0.30 11.35
N LEU A 143 4.57 -0.85 11.85
CA LEU A 143 4.88 -1.03 13.27
C LEU A 143 6.01 -0.13 13.77
N LYS A 144 6.95 0.23 12.90
CA LYS A 144 8.10 1.07 13.24
C LYS A 144 7.80 2.57 13.18
N GLU A 145 7.06 3.00 12.14
CA GLU A 145 6.95 4.41 11.79
C GLU A 145 5.58 5.03 12.09
N ALA A 146 4.51 4.21 12.17
CA ALA A 146 3.17 4.71 12.43
C ALA A 146 3.01 5.08 13.92
N LYS A 147 2.41 6.25 14.16
CA LYS A 147 2.08 6.75 15.52
C LYS A 147 0.75 6.18 16.04
N VAL A 148 -0.16 5.93 15.12
CA VAL A 148 -1.51 5.45 15.41
C VAL A 148 -1.78 4.20 14.58
N LEU A 149 -2.14 3.11 15.24
CA LEU A 149 -2.46 1.83 14.60
C LEU A 149 -3.79 1.29 15.13
N PRO A 150 -4.54 0.51 14.33
CA PRO A 150 -5.68 -0.27 14.81
C PRO A 150 -5.30 -1.17 15.99
N ARG A 151 -6.26 -1.46 16.84
CA ARG A 151 -6.04 -2.35 17.98
C ARG A 151 -5.57 -3.72 17.52
N ASP A 152 -4.62 -4.31 18.24
CA ASP A 152 -4.04 -5.63 17.96
C ASP A 152 -3.55 -5.81 16.51
N PHE A 153 -3.15 -4.73 15.84
CA PHE A 153 -2.84 -4.62 14.41
C PHE A 153 -2.03 -5.81 13.86
N LYS A 154 -0.87 -6.10 14.47
CA LYS A 154 -0.01 -7.20 14.02
C LYS A 154 -0.71 -8.56 14.16
N ARG A 155 -1.32 -8.80 15.32
CA ARG A 155 -1.98 -10.08 15.64
C ARG A 155 -3.13 -10.35 14.67
N ASN A 156 -3.99 -9.37 14.44
CA ASN A 156 -5.16 -9.54 13.59
C ASN A 156 -4.78 -9.80 12.13
N ILE A 157 -3.73 -9.14 11.61
CA ILE A 157 -3.21 -9.43 10.27
C ILE A 157 -2.65 -10.84 10.19
N GLN A 158 -1.85 -11.27 11.18
CA GLN A 158 -1.28 -12.62 11.21
C GLN A 158 -2.37 -13.69 11.33
N GLN A 159 -3.43 -13.43 12.10
CA GLN A 159 -4.57 -14.32 12.24
C GLN A 159 -5.29 -14.50 10.90
N LEU A 160 -5.62 -13.42 10.18
CA LEU A 160 -6.21 -13.51 8.86
C LEU A 160 -5.41 -14.42 7.93
N TYR A 161 -4.09 -14.22 7.83
CA TYR A 161 -3.26 -15.05 6.96
C TYR A 161 -3.19 -16.52 7.39
N SER A 162 -3.27 -16.81 8.68
CA SER A 162 -3.36 -18.17 9.20
C SER A 162 -4.69 -18.82 8.81
N ASP A 163 -5.80 -18.12 9.02
CA ASP A 163 -7.13 -18.67 8.84
C ASP A 163 -7.54 -18.78 7.37
N LEU A 164 -7.01 -17.95 6.48
CA LEU A 164 -7.19 -18.09 5.03
C LEU A 164 -6.88 -19.50 4.49
N HIS A 165 -5.91 -20.19 5.08
CA HIS A 165 -5.48 -21.51 4.66
C HIS A 165 -6.02 -22.65 5.52
N THR A 166 -6.34 -22.38 6.79
CA THR A 166 -6.72 -23.42 7.75
C THR A 166 -8.22 -23.41 8.04
N LYS A 167 -8.85 -22.25 8.01
CA LYS A 167 -10.25 -22.04 8.36
C LYS A 167 -10.87 -20.89 7.54
N PRO A 168 -11.06 -21.07 6.23
CA PRO A 168 -11.48 -19.98 5.33
C PRO A 168 -12.74 -19.24 5.78
N GLU A 169 -13.68 -19.94 6.44
CA GLU A 169 -14.91 -19.31 6.97
C GLU A 169 -14.59 -18.32 8.12
N ALA A 170 -13.62 -18.63 8.99
CA ALA A 170 -13.17 -17.73 10.05
C ALA A 170 -12.44 -16.49 9.51
N ALA A 171 -11.78 -16.60 8.36
CA ALA A 171 -11.11 -15.46 7.72
C ALA A 171 -12.06 -14.29 7.40
N MET A 172 -13.37 -14.55 7.24
CA MET A 172 -14.35 -13.49 7.05
C MET A 172 -14.61 -12.68 8.32
N ASP A 173 -14.50 -13.30 9.48
CA ASP A 173 -14.62 -12.61 10.77
C ASP A 173 -13.34 -11.79 11.05
N ASP A 174 -12.18 -12.32 10.67
CA ASP A 174 -10.90 -11.57 10.73
C ASP A 174 -10.92 -10.33 9.83
N ILE A 175 -11.45 -10.43 8.61
CA ILE A 175 -11.61 -9.29 7.69
C ILE A 175 -12.53 -8.23 8.32
N ARG A 176 -13.66 -8.63 8.91
CA ARG A 176 -14.56 -7.69 9.59
C ARG A 176 -13.86 -7.01 10.76
N LEU A 177 -13.17 -7.78 11.59
CA LEU A 177 -12.42 -7.25 12.73
C LEU A 177 -11.36 -6.23 12.28
N LEU A 178 -10.58 -6.53 11.23
CA LEU A 178 -9.60 -5.60 10.69
C LEU A 178 -10.23 -4.28 10.23
N VAL A 179 -11.37 -4.35 9.55
CA VAL A 179 -12.08 -3.16 9.07
C VAL A 179 -12.68 -2.36 10.23
N ASP A 180 -13.29 -3.01 11.22
CA ASP A 180 -13.94 -2.35 12.35
C ASP A 180 -12.89 -1.65 13.24
N GLU A 181 -11.76 -2.30 13.52
CA GLU A 181 -10.67 -1.69 14.27
C GLU A 181 -10.00 -0.54 13.49
N LEU A 182 -9.91 -0.65 12.15
CA LEU A 182 -9.43 0.45 11.30
C LEU A 182 -10.38 1.66 11.36
N LYS A 183 -11.69 1.45 11.20
CA LYS A 183 -12.70 2.51 11.30
C LYS A 183 -12.70 3.17 12.67
N SER A 184 -12.63 2.37 13.74
CA SER A 184 -12.50 2.87 15.11
C SER A 184 -11.23 3.69 15.31
N CYS A 185 -10.16 3.31 14.66
CA CYS A 185 -8.89 4.05 14.68
C CYS A 185 -9.00 5.39 13.95
N LEU A 186 -9.61 5.40 12.76
CA LEU A 186 -9.84 6.61 11.96
C LEU A 186 -10.73 7.64 12.68
N SER A 187 -11.72 7.21 13.46
CA SER A 187 -12.60 8.12 14.20
C SER A 187 -11.90 8.80 15.40
N ARG A 188 -10.70 8.35 15.77
CA ARG A 188 -9.90 8.90 16.88
C ARG A 188 -8.67 9.68 16.41
N ALA A 189 -8.33 9.64 15.11
CA ALA A 189 -7.16 10.27 14.51
C ALA A 189 -7.50 11.63 13.90
#